data_8c4cc5342b0b04944606d03e51eb070b
#
_entry.id   8c4cc5342b0b04944606d03e51eb070b
#
_cell.length_a   1.000
_cell.length_b   1.000
_cell.length_c   1.000
_cell.angle_alpha   90.00
_cell.angle_beta   90.00
_cell.angle_gamma   90.00
#
_symmetry.space_group_name_H-M   'P 1'
#
loop_
_entity.id
_entity.type
_entity.pdbx_description
1 polymer ?
#
loop_
_entity_poly.entity_id
_entity_poly.type
_entity_poly.pdbx_seq_one_letter_code
_entity_poly.pdbx_strand_id
1 'polypeptide(L)'
;ETDWVITDVEPGDRRQHHYGLAVDYGSTTIVMQLVDLNSGSVIGEEKVVNCQVQYGTDILTRITYSLEDPSHAQDLRKATVETFRQLLEALTDATGINAAKCPVMIVSGNTTMIHFLLGLNAWTVFASPFAPVSSDPGFLWGEEVGMAFEGLLYIIPSASNYIGGDIVSGLLKLDIHKQDETCMFFDIGTNGELVLGNKDWMIAGAGAAGPALEGYISRYGMRAAPGAIDKVKISDGRISYTTIGNRKPVGICGSGIIDLLAQMRLNSWINMAGHLDPNASDRIVYLQDENQYAAVYATAEESETGDPLYFTQTDIDQYLDTKAAAFTMIECILDSAGVTEKQVDKCYLSGAFPAHSDLEAAITIGIFPDLPREKYQMIANTSLEGARILLTNRDRLEEMRELLENMYCVQFASVPDFLIRMQAAKFIPHTDMDRFPTIKAKVK
;
A
#
# COMPACT_ATOMS: atom_id res chain seq x y z
N GLU A 1 -32.53 -14.78 14.00
CA GLU A 1 -33.42 -14.93 12.82
C GLU A 1 -33.11 -13.80 11.88
N THR A 2 -32.56 -14.11 10.71
CA THR A 2 -32.25 -13.10 9.68
C THR A 2 -33.52 -12.92 8.85
N ASP A 3 -34.28 -11.88 9.12
CA ASP A 3 -35.40 -11.49 8.29
C ASP A 3 -34.92 -11.11 6.88
N TRP A 4 -35.60 -11.64 5.87
CA TRP A 4 -35.36 -11.22 4.50
C TRP A 4 -35.95 -9.83 4.28
N VAL A 5 -35.11 -8.91 3.77
CA VAL A 5 -35.53 -7.58 3.38
C VAL A 5 -35.49 -7.47 1.86
N ILE A 6 -36.57 -7.01 1.25
CA ILE A 6 -36.57 -6.68 -0.18
C ILE A 6 -35.84 -5.35 -0.34
N THR A 7 -34.70 -5.38 -1.04
CA THR A 7 -33.86 -4.20 -1.25
C THR A 7 -34.14 -3.52 -2.58
N ASP A 8 -34.66 -4.26 -3.57
CA ASP A 8 -34.99 -3.71 -4.87
C ASP A 8 -36.07 -4.55 -5.58
N VAL A 9 -36.80 -3.93 -6.51
CA VAL A 9 -37.77 -4.58 -7.39
C VAL A 9 -37.63 -4.02 -8.82
N GLU A 10 -37.06 -4.81 -9.70
CA GLU A 10 -36.86 -4.45 -11.10
C GLU A 10 -37.95 -5.01 -12.03
N PRO A 11 -38.35 -4.27 -13.07
CA PRO A 11 -39.32 -4.77 -14.04
C PRO A 11 -38.71 -5.81 -14.97
N GLY A 12 -39.48 -6.85 -15.30
CA GLY A 12 -39.10 -7.91 -16.25
C GLY A 12 -38.29 -9.03 -15.64
N ASP A 13 -37.71 -9.87 -16.49
CA ASP A 13 -36.83 -10.96 -16.07
C ASP A 13 -35.37 -10.52 -16.10
N ARG A 14 -34.81 -10.25 -14.93
CA ARG A 14 -33.43 -9.78 -14.73
C ARG A 14 -32.47 -10.88 -14.29
N ARG A 15 -32.91 -12.13 -14.19
CA ARG A 15 -32.08 -13.23 -13.69
C ARG A 15 -30.76 -13.43 -14.43
N GLN A 16 -30.68 -12.98 -15.69
CA GLN A 16 -29.46 -13.07 -16.50
C GLN A 16 -28.64 -11.76 -16.53
N HIS A 17 -29.08 -10.73 -15.84
CA HIS A 17 -28.50 -9.37 -15.86
C HIS A 17 -28.37 -8.83 -14.46
N HIS A 18 -27.75 -9.61 -13.59
CA HIS A 18 -27.47 -9.23 -12.20
C HIS A 18 -26.02 -8.76 -12.09
N TYR A 19 -25.86 -7.49 -11.79
CA TYR A 19 -24.56 -6.87 -11.65
C TYR A 19 -24.39 -6.26 -10.25
N GLY A 20 -23.15 -6.21 -9.78
CA GLY A 20 -22.78 -5.55 -8.53
C GLY A 20 -21.43 -4.87 -8.67
N LEU A 21 -21.06 -4.09 -7.69
CA LEU A 21 -19.83 -3.28 -7.70
C LEU A 21 -18.90 -3.71 -6.58
N ALA A 22 -17.62 -3.91 -6.91
CA ALA A 22 -16.55 -4.09 -5.94
C ALA A 22 -15.61 -2.88 -6.01
N VAL A 23 -15.26 -2.32 -4.85
CA VAL A 23 -14.50 -1.08 -4.77
C VAL A 23 -13.32 -1.21 -3.84
N ASP A 24 -12.15 -0.82 -4.32
CA ASP A 24 -10.99 -0.49 -3.51
C ASP A 24 -10.92 1.02 -3.33
N TYR A 25 -11.31 1.48 -2.14
CA TYR A 25 -11.35 2.89 -1.79
C TYR A 25 -10.01 3.33 -1.20
N GLY A 26 -9.02 3.48 -2.08
CA GLY A 26 -7.69 3.93 -1.72
C GLY A 26 -7.58 5.42 -1.44
N SER A 27 -6.58 5.81 -0.67
CA SER A 27 -6.30 7.21 -0.34
C SER A 27 -5.92 8.06 -1.57
N THR A 28 -5.21 7.48 -2.52
CA THR A 28 -4.72 8.17 -3.72
C THR A 28 -5.52 7.86 -4.96
N THR A 29 -5.91 6.60 -5.13
CA THR A 29 -6.62 6.08 -6.30
C THR A 29 -7.75 5.20 -5.82
N ILE A 30 -8.92 5.34 -6.43
CA ILE A 30 -10.06 4.46 -6.20
C ILE A 30 -10.23 3.60 -7.45
N VAL A 31 -10.40 2.30 -7.24
CA VAL A 31 -10.66 1.33 -8.32
C VAL A 31 -12.03 0.71 -8.10
N MET A 32 -12.82 0.61 -9.16
CA MET A 32 -14.16 0.02 -9.13
C MET A 32 -14.33 -1.00 -10.24
N GLN A 33 -14.81 -2.18 -9.90
CA GLN A 33 -15.18 -3.24 -10.84
C GLN A 33 -16.68 -3.41 -10.91
N LEU A 34 -17.21 -3.51 -12.13
CA LEU A 34 -18.55 -4.01 -12.40
C LEU A 34 -18.47 -5.51 -12.61
N VAL A 35 -19.21 -6.27 -11.83
CA VAL A 35 -19.16 -7.73 -11.76
C VAL A 35 -20.52 -8.33 -12.11
N ASP A 36 -20.53 -9.34 -12.96
CA ASP A 36 -21.72 -10.19 -13.18
C ASP A 36 -21.86 -11.15 -11.99
N LEU A 37 -22.92 -10.99 -11.21
CA LEU A 37 -23.15 -11.78 -9.99
C LEU A 37 -23.52 -13.24 -10.28
N ASN A 38 -23.91 -13.59 -11.51
CA ASN A 38 -24.20 -14.96 -11.87
C ASN A 38 -22.92 -15.77 -12.16
N SER A 39 -21.95 -15.16 -12.81
CA SER A 39 -20.71 -15.81 -13.22
C SER A 39 -19.50 -15.46 -12.34
N GLY A 40 -19.57 -14.36 -11.57
CA GLY A 40 -18.45 -13.78 -10.85
C GLY A 40 -17.43 -13.06 -11.75
N SER A 41 -17.74 -12.92 -13.06
CA SER A 41 -16.82 -12.33 -14.03
C SER A 41 -16.83 -10.79 -13.93
N VAL A 42 -15.64 -10.20 -14.05
CA VAL A 42 -15.48 -8.74 -14.18
C VAL A 42 -15.90 -8.32 -15.58
N ILE A 43 -16.88 -7.43 -15.68
CA ILE A 43 -17.41 -6.87 -16.93
C ILE A 43 -16.68 -5.60 -17.33
N GLY A 44 -16.28 -4.79 -16.34
CA GLY A 44 -15.53 -3.56 -16.54
C GLY A 44 -14.79 -3.18 -15.28
N GLU A 45 -13.69 -2.47 -15.45
CA GLU A 45 -12.88 -1.92 -14.37
C GLU A 45 -12.47 -0.50 -14.73
N GLU A 46 -12.69 0.42 -13.81
CA GLU A 46 -12.26 1.80 -13.94
C GLU A 46 -11.52 2.26 -12.70
N LYS A 47 -10.60 3.21 -12.90
CA LYS A 47 -9.81 3.81 -11.84
C LYS A 47 -9.71 5.31 -12.01
N VAL A 48 -9.86 6.02 -10.90
CA VAL A 48 -9.80 7.49 -10.87
C VAL A 48 -8.92 7.92 -9.69
N VAL A 49 -8.17 9.00 -9.88
CA VAL A 49 -7.45 9.65 -8.78
C VAL A 49 -8.48 10.19 -7.79
N ASN A 50 -8.31 9.89 -6.52
CA ASN A 50 -9.21 10.34 -5.46
C ASN A 50 -9.20 11.88 -5.39
N CYS A 51 -10.36 12.50 -5.61
CA CYS A 51 -10.51 13.96 -5.56
C CYS A 51 -10.10 14.58 -4.22
N GLN A 52 -9.99 13.78 -3.16
CA GLN A 52 -9.48 14.28 -1.88
C GLN A 52 -7.99 14.67 -1.93
N VAL A 53 -7.23 14.26 -2.94
CA VAL A 53 -5.80 14.62 -3.11
C VAL A 53 -5.60 16.14 -3.16
N GLN A 54 -6.58 16.91 -3.61
CA GLN A 54 -6.54 18.38 -3.58
C GLN A 54 -6.50 18.99 -2.17
N TYR A 55 -6.96 18.24 -1.15
CA TYR A 55 -6.97 18.67 0.25
C TYR A 55 -5.80 18.10 1.06
N GLY A 56 -5.00 17.23 0.47
CA GLY A 56 -3.82 16.62 1.08
C GLY A 56 -3.37 15.38 0.33
N THR A 57 -2.08 15.23 0.15
CA THR A 57 -1.47 14.11 -0.57
C THR A 57 -1.49 12.80 0.22
N ASP A 58 -1.60 12.90 1.54
CA ASP A 58 -1.63 11.80 2.49
C ASP A 58 -2.80 11.92 3.49
N ILE A 59 -3.05 10.85 4.22
CA ILE A 59 -4.15 10.75 5.17
C ILE A 59 -4.03 11.76 6.31
N LEU A 60 -2.81 11.96 6.85
CA LEU A 60 -2.58 12.88 7.98
C LEU A 60 -2.87 14.32 7.61
N THR A 61 -2.41 14.74 6.43
CA THR A 61 -2.70 16.08 5.90
C THR A 61 -4.20 16.31 5.77
N ARG A 62 -4.96 15.30 5.30
CA ARG A 62 -6.43 15.39 5.21
C ARG A 62 -7.12 15.42 6.56
N ILE A 63 -6.63 14.64 7.54
CA ILE A 63 -7.13 14.71 8.92
C ILE A 63 -6.91 16.12 9.47
N THR A 64 -5.68 16.66 9.32
CA THR A 64 -5.36 18.03 9.77
C THR A 64 -6.29 19.06 9.10
N TYR A 65 -6.44 18.99 7.78
CA TYR A 65 -7.39 19.84 7.05
C TYR A 65 -8.81 19.74 7.62
N SER A 66 -9.30 18.54 7.92
CA SER A 66 -10.65 18.35 8.47
C SER A 66 -10.86 18.97 9.88
N LEU A 67 -9.78 19.28 10.58
CA LEU A 67 -9.82 19.87 11.93
C LEU A 67 -9.75 21.42 11.92
N GLU A 68 -9.27 22.01 10.83
CA GLU A 68 -9.11 23.46 10.74
C GLU A 68 -10.46 24.20 10.72
N ASP A 69 -11.48 23.59 10.11
CA ASP A 69 -12.85 24.14 10.04
C ASP A 69 -13.89 23.01 10.00
N PRO A 70 -15.03 23.11 10.71
CA PRO A 70 -16.08 22.09 10.67
C PRO A 70 -16.64 21.79 9.27
N SER A 71 -16.56 22.74 8.32
CA SER A 71 -16.99 22.52 6.93
C SER A 71 -16.04 21.63 6.13
N HIS A 72 -14.77 21.55 6.49
CA HIS A 72 -13.74 20.80 5.76
C HIS A 72 -13.98 19.29 5.74
N ALA A 73 -14.57 18.72 6.80
CA ALA A 73 -14.99 17.31 6.79
C ALA A 73 -16.02 17.04 5.69
N GLN A 74 -16.93 18.00 5.45
CA GLN A 74 -17.91 17.90 4.36
C GLN A 74 -17.28 18.05 2.98
N ASP A 75 -16.21 18.83 2.85
CA ASP A 75 -15.50 18.96 1.58
C ASP A 75 -14.78 17.65 1.21
N LEU A 76 -14.15 16.97 2.19
CA LEU A 76 -13.58 15.63 2.00
C LEU A 76 -14.64 14.61 1.60
N ARG A 77 -15.83 14.64 2.25
CA ARG A 77 -16.95 13.76 1.89
C ARG A 77 -17.44 14.03 0.47
N LYS A 78 -17.66 15.30 0.09
CA LYS A 78 -18.07 15.69 -1.27
C LYS A 78 -17.05 15.24 -2.32
N ALA A 79 -15.75 15.40 -2.04
CA ALA A 79 -14.69 14.93 -2.94
C ALA A 79 -14.73 13.41 -3.13
N THR A 80 -15.01 12.65 -2.06
CA THR A 80 -15.24 11.20 -2.17
C THR A 80 -16.43 10.89 -3.06
N VAL A 81 -17.58 11.47 -2.77
CA VAL A 81 -18.81 11.27 -3.55
C VAL A 81 -18.60 11.61 -5.02
N GLU A 82 -17.88 12.70 -5.30
CA GLU A 82 -17.51 13.09 -6.67
C GLU A 82 -16.64 12.04 -7.36
N THR A 83 -15.67 11.46 -6.66
CA THR A 83 -14.83 10.41 -7.23
C THR A 83 -15.65 9.14 -7.56
N PHE A 84 -16.55 8.75 -6.68
CA PHE A 84 -17.47 7.63 -6.94
C PHE A 84 -18.40 7.91 -8.11
N ARG A 85 -18.93 9.15 -8.24
CA ARG A 85 -19.76 9.58 -9.38
C ARG A 85 -19.00 9.38 -10.69
N GLN A 86 -17.75 9.86 -10.76
CA GLN A 86 -16.89 9.70 -11.94
C GLN A 86 -16.67 8.22 -12.31
N LEU A 87 -16.44 7.35 -11.32
CA LEU A 87 -16.28 5.91 -11.56
C LEU A 87 -17.55 5.25 -12.07
N LEU A 88 -18.72 5.58 -11.48
CA LEU A 88 -20.01 5.05 -11.91
C LEU A 88 -20.34 5.47 -13.35
N GLU A 89 -20.06 6.72 -13.71
CA GLU A 89 -20.23 7.22 -15.06
C GLU A 89 -19.27 6.54 -16.04
N ALA A 90 -17.98 6.46 -15.72
CA ALA A 90 -16.97 5.80 -16.57
C ALA A 90 -17.30 4.31 -16.82
N LEU A 91 -17.69 3.56 -15.78
CA LEU A 91 -18.15 2.18 -15.94
C LEU A 91 -19.41 2.08 -16.80
N THR A 92 -20.35 3.00 -16.63
CA THR A 92 -21.58 3.04 -17.44
C THR A 92 -21.24 3.26 -18.91
N ASP A 93 -20.36 4.22 -19.21
CA ASP A 93 -19.93 4.54 -20.57
C ASP A 93 -19.15 3.38 -21.23
N ALA A 94 -18.26 2.75 -20.44
CA ALA A 94 -17.43 1.65 -20.94
C ALA A 94 -18.21 0.35 -21.20
N THR A 95 -19.24 0.07 -20.39
CA THR A 95 -19.95 -1.22 -20.44
C THR A 95 -21.34 -1.15 -21.03
N GLY A 96 -21.95 0.04 -21.11
CA GLY A 96 -23.35 0.23 -21.47
C GLY A 96 -24.35 -0.20 -20.36
N ILE A 97 -23.86 -0.62 -19.20
CA ILE A 97 -24.67 -1.02 -18.05
C ILE A 97 -24.71 0.15 -17.05
N ASN A 98 -25.88 0.60 -16.64
CA ASN A 98 -26.00 1.69 -15.66
C ASN A 98 -25.48 1.23 -14.28
N ALA A 99 -24.23 1.56 -13.97
CA ALA A 99 -23.57 1.16 -12.74
C ALA A 99 -24.23 1.76 -11.48
N ALA A 100 -24.83 2.95 -11.57
CA ALA A 100 -25.53 3.60 -10.47
C ALA A 100 -26.81 2.86 -10.04
N LYS A 101 -27.32 1.96 -10.88
CA LYS A 101 -28.51 1.14 -10.62
C LYS A 101 -28.18 -0.28 -10.19
N CYS A 102 -26.94 -0.61 -9.97
CA CYS A 102 -26.58 -1.91 -9.39
C CYS A 102 -27.17 -2.03 -7.97
N PRO A 103 -27.73 -3.21 -7.58
CA PRO A 103 -28.38 -3.36 -6.28
C PRO A 103 -27.42 -3.35 -5.11
N VAL A 104 -26.11 -3.63 -5.33
CA VAL A 104 -25.13 -3.75 -4.25
C VAL A 104 -23.75 -3.29 -4.67
N MET A 105 -23.06 -2.63 -3.75
CA MET A 105 -21.67 -2.21 -3.84
C MET A 105 -20.93 -2.65 -2.58
N ILE A 106 -19.82 -3.37 -2.74
CA ILE A 106 -18.93 -3.73 -1.63
C ILE A 106 -17.76 -2.74 -1.63
N VAL A 107 -17.58 -2.02 -0.53
CA VAL A 107 -16.52 -1.01 -0.38
C VAL A 107 -15.47 -1.49 0.59
N SER A 108 -14.27 -1.67 0.09
CA SER A 108 -13.05 -1.96 0.85
C SER A 108 -12.19 -0.71 0.95
N GLY A 109 -11.68 -0.39 2.12
CA GLY A 109 -10.80 0.77 2.30
C GLY A 109 -10.29 0.87 3.73
N ASN A 110 -9.27 1.69 3.94
CA ASN A 110 -8.74 1.88 5.29
C ASN A 110 -9.72 2.66 6.19
N THR A 111 -9.54 2.49 7.49
CA THR A 111 -10.46 3.04 8.50
C THR A 111 -10.68 4.56 8.35
N THR A 112 -9.62 5.33 8.10
CA THR A 112 -9.72 6.79 7.95
C THR A 112 -10.51 7.19 6.70
N MET A 113 -10.27 6.53 5.58
CA MET A 113 -10.99 6.80 4.34
C MET A 113 -12.49 6.51 4.49
N ILE A 114 -12.85 5.44 5.21
CA ILE A 114 -14.25 5.15 5.53
C ILE A 114 -14.86 6.24 6.40
N HIS A 115 -14.12 6.79 7.38
CA HIS A 115 -14.60 7.93 8.17
C HIS A 115 -14.89 9.16 7.28
N PHE A 116 -14.03 9.46 6.30
CA PHE A 116 -14.27 10.55 5.37
C PHE A 116 -15.51 10.31 4.48
N LEU A 117 -15.72 9.08 4.02
CA LEU A 117 -16.92 8.70 3.27
C LEU A 117 -18.20 8.93 4.08
N LEU A 118 -18.17 8.54 5.36
CA LEU A 118 -19.32 8.66 6.26
C LEU A 118 -19.49 10.06 6.85
N GLY A 119 -18.54 10.98 6.62
CA GLY A 119 -18.52 12.30 7.23
C GLY A 119 -18.28 12.26 8.74
N LEU A 120 -17.60 11.22 9.23
CA LEU A 120 -17.25 11.05 10.63
C LEU A 120 -15.92 11.72 10.95
N ASN A 121 -15.72 12.05 12.24
CA ASN A 121 -14.44 12.59 12.72
C ASN A 121 -13.35 11.50 12.65
N ALA A 122 -12.37 11.70 11.78
CA ALA A 122 -11.25 10.78 11.61
C ALA A 122 -10.09 11.01 12.60
N TRP A 123 -10.12 12.08 13.40
CA TRP A 123 -9.04 12.37 14.35
C TRP A 123 -8.85 11.26 15.38
N THR A 124 -9.93 10.66 15.86
CA THR A 124 -9.89 9.59 16.85
C THR A 124 -9.30 8.28 16.33
N VAL A 125 -9.22 8.11 15.03
CA VAL A 125 -8.49 6.99 14.40
C VAL A 125 -7.00 7.14 14.65
N PHE A 126 -6.49 8.38 14.62
CA PHE A 126 -5.06 8.70 14.65
C PHE A 126 -4.54 9.13 16.01
N ALA A 127 -5.36 9.81 16.81
CA ALA A 127 -4.98 10.33 18.12
C ALA A 127 -5.56 9.49 19.27
N SER A 128 -4.89 9.54 20.40
CA SER A 128 -5.39 8.89 21.63
C SER A 128 -6.85 9.30 21.91
N PRO A 129 -7.74 8.36 22.21
CA PRO A 129 -7.51 6.97 22.61
C PRO A 129 -7.39 5.94 21.46
N PHE A 130 -7.17 6.38 20.22
CA PHE A 130 -7.04 5.52 19.02
C PHE A 130 -8.29 4.65 18.78
N ALA A 131 -9.46 5.24 19.01
CA ALA A 131 -10.75 4.59 18.87
C ALA A 131 -11.51 5.18 17.68
N PRO A 132 -11.70 4.45 16.58
CA PRO A 132 -12.53 4.89 15.48
C PRO A 132 -13.97 5.10 15.92
N VAL A 133 -14.65 6.08 15.31
CA VAL A 133 -16.08 6.35 15.61
C VAL A 133 -16.96 5.17 15.17
N SER A 134 -16.58 4.52 14.08
CA SER A 134 -17.20 3.28 13.61
C SER A 134 -16.14 2.36 13.02
N SER A 135 -16.13 1.09 13.44
CA SER A 135 -15.30 0.04 12.87
C SER A 135 -16.10 -0.90 11.95
N ASP A 136 -17.42 -1.00 12.13
CA ASP A 136 -18.33 -1.81 11.32
C ASP A 136 -19.59 -0.98 10.97
N PRO A 137 -19.55 -0.21 9.88
CA PRO A 137 -20.71 0.56 9.41
C PRO A 137 -21.85 -0.33 8.86
N GLY A 138 -21.52 -1.55 8.40
CA GLY A 138 -22.48 -2.49 7.84
C GLY A 138 -23.06 -2.05 6.50
N PHE A 139 -24.38 -2.27 6.33
CA PHE A 139 -25.13 -1.89 5.13
C PHE A 139 -25.70 -0.49 5.26
N LEU A 140 -25.52 0.31 4.21
CA LEU A 140 -26.04 1.67 4.09
C LEU A 140 -26.63 1.87 2.69
N TRP A 141 -27.66 2.70 2.55
CA TRP A 141 -28.10 3.12 1.24
C TRP A 141 -27.13 4.16 0.63
N GLY A 142 -26.99 4.18 -0.70
CA GLY A 142 -26.15 5.14 -1.39
C GLY A 142 -26.52 6.59 -1.05
N GLU A 143 -27.81 6.89 -0.90
CA GLU A 143 -28.32 8.21 -0.51
C GLU A 143 -27.90 8.64 0.91
N GLU A 144 -27.75 7.71 1.86
CA GLU A 144 -27.32 8.00 3.24
C GLU A 144 -25.88 8.53 3.28
N VAL A 145 -25.04 8.07 2.36
CA VAL A 145 -23.67 8.58 2.18
C VAL A 145 -23.58 9.69 1.14
N GLY A 146 -24.73 10.14 0.57
CA GLY A 146 -24.81 11.24 -0.38
C GLY A 146 -24.37 10.88 -1.79
N MET A 147 -24.30 9.59 -2.13
CA MET A 147 -23.96 9.11 -3.48
C MET A 147 -25.20 9.06 -4.37
N ALA A 148 -25.01 9.32 -5.67
CA ALA A 148 -25.98 9.03 -6.72
C ALA A 148 -25.94 7.54 -7.09
N PHE A 149 -26.12 6.67 -6.11
CA PHE A 149 -26.16 5.22 -6.20
C PHE A 149 -27.44 4.72 -5.56
N GLU A 150 -28.26 3.98 -6.32
CA GLU A 150 -29.59 3.58 -5.88
C GLU A 150 -29.60 2.32 -4.99
N GLY A 151 -28.48 1.57 -4.96
CA GLY A 151 -28.36 0.31 -4.25
C GLY A 151 -27.83 0.44 -2.81
N LEU A 152 -27.57 -0.73 -2.21
CA LEU A 152 -26.96 -0.86 -0.90
C LEU A 152 -25.42 -0.89 -1.01
N LEU A 153 -24.75 -0.12 -0.16
CA LEU A 153 -23.32 -0.27 0.11
C LEU A 153 -23.15 -1.22 1.29
N TYR A 154 -22.23 -2.16 1.16
CA TYR A 154 -21.68 -2.87 2.31
C TYR A 154 -20.24 -2.40 2.49
N ILE A 155 -19.94 -1.82 3.63
CA ILE A 155 -18.61 -1.36 3.98
C ILE A 155 -17.93 -2.48 4.76
N ILE A 156 -16.78 -2.97 4.24
CA ILE A 156 -16.01 -4.00 4.92
C ILE A 156 -15.47 -3.45 6.24
N PRO A 157 -15.73 -4.13 7.37
CA PRO A 157 -15.34 -3.64 8.68
C PRO A 157 -13.82 -3.58 8.85
N SER A 158 -13.38 -2.70 9.74
CA SER A 158 -12.00 -2.57 10.18
C SER A 158 -11.73 -3.44 11.39
N ALA A 159 -10.57 -4.09 11.44
CA ALA A 159 -10.12 -4.84 12.63
C ALA A 159 -9.61 -3.93 13.73
N SER A 160 -9.07 -2.75 13.37
CA SER A 160 -8.60 -1.73 14.32
C SER A 160 -8.56 -0.35 13.66
N ASN A 161 -8.08 0.63 14.42
CA ASN A 161 -7.89 1.99 13.90
C ASN A 161 -6.98 2.07 12.65
N TYR A 162 -5.98 1.19 12.53
CA TYR A 162 -5.04 1.19 11.41
C TYR A 162 -5.17 -0.04 10.50
N ILE A 163 -5.93 -1.06 10.88
CA ILE A 163 -6.19 -2.25 10.06
C ILE A 163 -7.60 -2.14 9.52
N GLY A 164 -7.72 -1.61 8.33
CA GLY A 164 -9.00 -1.32 7.68
C GLY A 164 -9.59 -2.49 6.92
N GLY A 165 -10.72 -2.22 6.27
CA GLY A 165 -11.41 -3.18 5.41
C GLY A 165 -10.56 -3.62 4.21
N ASP A 166 -9.59 -2.82 3.77
CA ASP A 166 -8.61 -3.16 2.74
C ASP A 166 -7.74 -4.37 3.12
N ILE A 167 -7.26 -4.41 4.37
CA ILE A 167 -6.51 -5.56 4.87
C ILE A 167 -7.41 -6.74 5.14
N VAL A 168 -8.59 -6.52 5.73
CA VAL A 168 -9.57 -7.58 5.99
C VAL A 168 -9.98 -8.28 4.69
N SER A 169 -10.28 -7.52 3.64
CA SER A 169 -10.58 -8.08 2.32
C SER A 169 -9.38 -8.80 1.70
N GLY A 170 -8.17 -8.27 1.89
CA GLY A 170 -6.93 -8.93 1.47
C GLY A 170 -6.75 -10.30 2.12
N LEU A 171 -7.04 -10.42 3.41
CA LEU A 171 -6.97 -11.70 4.13
C LEU A 171 -8.00 -12.71 3.62
N LEU A 172 -9.20 -12.25 3.27
CA LEU A 172 -10.21 -13.10 2.62
C LEU A 172 -9.75 -13.60 1.25
N LYS A 173 -9.08 -12.75 0.46
CA LYS A 173 -8.50 -13.15 -0.83
C LYS A 173 -7.41 -14.20 -0.67
N LEU A 174 -6.58 -14.07 0.35
CA LEU A 174 -5.44 -14.95 0.59
C LEU A 174 -5.80 -16.23 1.34
N ASP A 175 -6.99 -16.30 1.93
CA ASP A 175 -7.46 -17.42 2.76
C ASP A 175 -6.47 -17.83 3.88
N ILE A 176 -5.74 -16.86 4.45
CA ILE A 176 -4.73 -17.13 5.51
C ILE A 176 -5.37 -17.83 6.71
N HIS A 177 -6.58 -17.42 7.07
CA HIS A 177 -7.38 -18.02 8.14
C HIS A 177 -7.80 -19.49 7.91
N LYS A 178 -7.46 -20.07 6.75
CA LYS A 178 -7.69 -21.48 6.40
C LYS A 178 -6.40 -22.26 6.20
N GLN A 179 -5.23 -21.61 6.22
CA GLN A 179 -3.95 -22.25 5.97
C GLN A 179 -3.34 -22.81 7.26
N ASP A 180 -2.69 -23.96 7.16
CA ASP A 180 -1.88 -24.52 8.26
C ASP A 180 -0.52 -23.83 8.36
N GLU A 181 -0.01 -23.33 7.25
CA GLU A 181 1.27 -22.66 7.14
C GLU A 181 1.24 -21.29 7.81
N THR A 182 2.33 -20.92 8.45
CA THR A 182 2.52 -19.57 8.97
C THR A 182 2.75 -18.60 7.82
N CYS A 183 1.79 -17.74 7.57
CA CYS A 183 1.80 -16.77 6.49
C CYS A 183 2.08 -15.36 7.03
N MET A 184 2.92 -14.62 6.31
CA MET A 184 3.08 -13.19 6.47
C MET A 184 2.41 -12.50 5.29
N PHE A 185 1.57 -11.52 5.54
CA PHE A 185 0.97 -10.66 4.52
C PHE A 185 1.39 -9.23 4.79
N PHE A 186 2.03 -8.61 3.81
CA PHE A 186 2.49 -7.23 3.91
C PHE A 186 1.89 -6.43 2.75
N ASP A 187 0.99 -5.52 3.06
CA ASP A 187 0.49 -4.52 2.12
C ASP A 187 1.31 -3.24 2.27
N ILE A 188 1.98 -2.84 1.19
CA ILE A 188 2.87 -1.69 1.18
C ILE A 188 2.38 -0.65 0.19
N GLY A 189 1.83 0.42 0.74
CA GLY A 189 1.48 1.65 0.04
C GLY A 189 2.06 2.86 0.76
N THR A 190 1.29 3.91 0.87
CA THR A 190 1.62 5.09 1.68
C THR A 190 1.77 4.72 3.16
N ASN A 191 0.97 3.77 3.63
CA ASN A 191 1.15 3.07 4.91
C ASN A 191 1.75 1.68 4.66
N GLY A 192 2.11 0.99 5.74
CA GLY A 192 2.50 -0.41 5.71
C GLY A 192 1.68 -1.18 6.72
N GLU A 193 0.84 -2.08 6.25
CA GLU A 193 0.04 -2.96 7.07
C GLU A 193 0.60 -4.38 6.98
N LEU A 194 0.79 -5.00 8.14
CA LEU A 194 1.41 -6.30 8.26
C LEU A 194 0.51 -7.25 9.05
N VAL A 195 0.31 -8.44 8.51
CA VAL A 195 -0.39 -9.53 9.20
C VAL A 195 0.50 -10.77 9.22
N LEU A 196 0.55 -11.45 10.35
CA LEU A 196 1.23 -12.71 10.55
C LEU A 196 0.26 -13.70 11.19
N GLY A 197 0.14 -14.91 10.64
CA GLY A 197 -0.72 -15.92 11.25
C GLY A 197 -1.03 -17.09 10.33
N ASN A 198 -2.00 -17.87 10.76
CA ASN A 198 -2.53 -19.03 10.09
C ASN A 198 -4.00 -19.25 10.53
N LYS A 199 -4.55 -20.45 10.32
CA LYS A 199 -5.93 -20.76 10.71
C LYS A 199 -6.21 -20.69 12.21
N ASP A 200 -5.18 -20.83 13.06
CA ASP A 200 -5.36 -20.94 14.52
C ASP A 200 -5.20 -19.60 15.24
N TRP A 201 -4.47 -18.66 14.64
CA TRP A 201 -4.20 -17.33 15.22
C TRP A 201 -3.78 -16.34 14.15
N MET A 202 -4.05 -15.06 14.36
CA MET A 202 -3.58 -13.95 13.53
C MET A 202 -3.20 -12.73 14.39
N ILE A 203 -2.09 -12.11 14.05
CA ILE A 203 -1.64 -10.85 14.61
C ILE A 203 -1.50 -9.85 13.46
N ALA A 204 -2.04 -8.65 13.63
CA ALA A 204 -1.94 -7.57 12.67
C ALA A 204 -1.36 -6.33 13.29
N GLY A 205 -0.68 -5.51 12.51
CA GLY A 205 -0.19 -4.22 12.93
C GLY A 205 0.08 -3.33 11.72
N ALA A 206 0.06 -2.02 11.94
CA ALA A 206 0.33 -1.05 10.91
C ALA A 206 1.34 -0.01 11.39
N GLY A 207 2.10 0.53 10.46
CA GLY A 207 3.05 1.60 10.70
C GLY A 207 3.28 2.46 9.47
N ALA A 208 4.01 3.54 9.65
CA ALA A 208 4.34 4.44 8.57
C ALA A 208 5.43 3.82 7.70
N ALA A 209 5.06 3.23 6.56
CA ALA A 209 6.01 2.90 5.51
C ALA A 209 6.47 4.17 4.76
N GLY A 210 5.61 5.18 4.76
CA GLY A 210 5.86 6.52 4.26
C GLY A 210 5.92 6.64 2.73
N PRO A 211 5.71 7.83 2.19
CA PRO A 211 5.75 8.10 0.76
C PRO A 211 7.14 7.91 0.13
N ALA A 212 8.16 7.70 0.95
CA ALA A 212 9.52 7.42 0.50
C ALA A 212 9.61 6.19 -0.40
N LEU A 213 8.87 5.12 -0.05
CA LEU A 213 8.84 3.90 -0.86
C LEU A 213 8.13 4.12 -2.20
N GLU A 214 7.25 5.12 -2.31
CA GLU A 214 6.61 5.51 -3.56
C GLU A 214 7.46 6.47 -4.42
N GLY A 215 8.63 6.91 -3.92
CA GLY A 215 9.55 7.78 -4.64
C GLY A 215 9.56 9.25 -4.21
N TYR A 216 8.67 9.68 -3.32
CA TYR A 216 8.57 11.09 -2.90
C TYR A 216 9.56 11.50 -1.81
N ILE A 217 10.81 11.16 -1.96
CA ILE A 217 11.84 11.42 -0.94
C ILE A 217 12.97 12.31 -1.43
N SER A 218 13.11 12.46 -2.73
CA SER A 218 14.19 13.24 -3.32
C SER A 218 13.67 14.32 -4.26
N ARG A 219 14.52 15.28 -4.57
CA ARG A 219 14.21 16.39 -5.49
C ARG A 219 13.67 15.89 -6.84
N TYR A 220 14.20 14.78 -7.33
CA TYR A 220 13.80 14.17 -8.60
C TYR A 220 13.00 12.89 -8.43
N GLY A 221 12.51 12.64 -7.21
CA GLY A 221 11.62 11.54 -6.92
C GLY A 221 10.24 11.78 -7.52
N MET A 222 9.64 10.74 -8.11
CA MET A 222 8.35 10.85 -8.76
C MET A 222 7.59 9.54 -8.75
N ARG A 223 6.30 9.60 -9.00
CA ARG A 223 5.48 8.40 -9.26
C ARG A 223 5.95 7.67 -10.52
N ALA A 224 5.61 6.39 -10.59
CA ALA A 224 5.76 5.59 -11.79
C ALA A 224 4.94 6.20 -12.93
N ALA A 225 5.61 6.96 -13.82
CA ALA A 225 5.05 7.68 -14.95
C ALA A 225 6.07 7.72 -16.11
N PRO A 226 5.65 8.01 -17.34
CA PRO A 226 6.58 8.10 -18.47
C PRO A 226 7.76 9.03 -18.19
N GLY A 227 8.99 8.54 -18.40
CA GLY A 227 10.25 9.23 -18.09
C GLY A 227 10.79 9.01 -16.67
N ALA A 228 10.06 8.31 -15.78
CA ALA A 228 10.61 7.88 -14.50
C ALA A 228 11.59 6.71 -14.70
N ILE A 229 12.78 6.78 -14.09
CA ILE A 229 13.69 5.63 -13.99
C ILE A 229 13.06 4.61 -13.06
N ASP A 230 12.85 3.40 -13.56
CA ASP A 230 12.18 2.29 -12.88
C ASP A 230 13.14 1.15 -12.52
N LYS A 231 14.27 1.03 -13.21
CA LYS A 231 15.33 0.06 -12.93
C LYS A 231 16.71 0.69 -13.05
N VAL A 232 17.62 0.28 -12.18
CA VAL A 232 19.02 0.72 -12.18
C VAL A 232 19.95 -0.48 -12.05
N LYS A 233 21.05 -0.46 -12.81
CA LYS A 233 22.13 -1.44 -12.70
C LYS A 233 23.47 -0.74 -12.72
N ILE A 234 24.36 -1.13 -11.83
CA ILE A 234 25.76 -0.71 -11.81
C ILE A 234 26.64 -1.91 -12.15
N SER A 235 27.47 -1.76 -13.17
CA SER A 235 28.42 -2.81 -13.60
C SER A 235 29.72 -2.14 -14.03
N ASP A 236 30.85 -2.61 -13.51
CA ASP A 236 32.18 -2.09 -13.81
C ASP A 236 32.29 -0.53 -13.62
N GLY A 237 31.68 -0.03 -12.54
CA GLY A 237 31.64 1.38 -12.21
C GLY A 237 30.71 2.24 -13.08
N ARG A 238 30.00 1.64 -14.06
CA ARG A 238 29.06 2.32 -14.96
C ARG A 238 27.64 2.07 -14.53
N ILE A 239 26.85 3.14 -14.52
CA ILE A 239 25.41 3.07 -14.26
C ILE A 239 24.65 2.94 -15.59
N SER A 240 23.64 2.09 -15.58
CA SER A 240 22.64 1.95 -16.65
C SER A 240 21.26 1.85 -16.03
N TYR A 241 20.25 2.29 -16.76
CA TYR A 241 18.88 2.34 -16.25
C TYR A 241 17.87 2.11 -17.38
N THR A 242 16.63 1.78 -17.00
CA THR A 242 15.47 1.87 -17.88
C THR A 242 14.53 2.95 -17.39
N THR A 243 13.69 3.45 -18.29
CA THR A 243 12.65 4.42 -17.97
C THR A 243 11.30 3.95 -18.45
N ILE A 244 10.26 4.27 -17.70
CA ILE A 244 8.89 3.99 -18.10
C ILE A 244 8.59 4.70 -19.44
N GLY A 245 8.11 3.95 -20.41
CA GLY A 245 7.81 4.46 -21.75
C GLY A 245 9.04 4.74 -22.63
N ASN A 246 10.23 4.29 -22.23
CA ASN A 246 11.50 4.44 -22.98
C ASN A 246 11.80 5.90 -23.38
N ARG A 247 11.48 6.87 -22.50
CA ARG A 247 11.78 8.27 -22.68
C ARG A 247 13.08 8.64 -21.97
N LYS A 248 13.64 9.82 -22.31
CA LYS A 248 14.72 10.38 -21.49
C LYS A 248 14.24 10.54 -20.03
N PRO A 249 15.11 10.31 -19.04
CA PRO A 249 14.72 10.40 -17.64
C PRO A 249 14.41 11.86 -17.24
N VAL A 250 13.32 11.99 -16.48
CA VAL A 250 12.93 13.24 -15.81
C VAL A 250 13.02 13.13 -14.28
N GLY A 251 13.17 11.89 -13.78
CA GLY A 251 13.24 11.57 -12.36
C GLY A 251 13.35 10.06 -12.13
N ILE A 252 13.18 9.64 -10.89
CA ILE A 252 13.28 8.25 -10.46
C ILE A 252 12.05 7.88 -9.61
N CYS A 253 11.43 6.72 -9.86
CA CYS A 253 10.33 6.23 -9.04
C CYS A 253 10.82 5.28 -7.94
N GLY A 254 9.91 4.86 -7.05
CA GLY A 254 10.24 4.04 -5.89
C GLY A 254 11.02 2.77 -6.23
N SER A 255 10.62 2.02 -7.28
CA SER A 255 11.37 0.83 -7.72
C SER A 255 12.80 1.16 -8.18
N GLY A 256 12.97 2.26 -8.91
CA GLY A 256 14.28 2.73 -9.33
C GLY A 256 15.17 3.15 -8.16
N ILE A 257 14.61 3.74 -7.10
CA ILE A 257 15.36 4.10 -5.87
C ILE A 257 15.88 2.84 -5.17
N ILE A 258 15.04 1.81 -5.05
CA ILE A 258 15.44 0.54 -4.43
C ILE A 258 16.59 -0.09 -5.19
N ASP A 259 16.45 -0.18 -6.51
CA ASP A 259 17.51 -0.70 -7.37
C ASP A 259 18.78 0.12 -7.22
N LEU A 260 18.68 1.45 -7.25
CA LEU A 260 19.82 2.37 -7.08
C LEU A 260 20.55 2.08 -5.76
N LEU A 261 19.85 2.06 -4.64
CA LEU A 261 20.44 1.81 -3.32
C LEU A 261 21.06 0.41 -3.23
N ALA A 262 20.36 -0.61 -3.72
CA ALA A 262 20.88 -1.97 -3.75
C ALA A 262 22.15 -2.09 -4.61
N GLN A 263 22.14 -1.49 -5.80
CA GLN A 263 23.30 -1.49 -6.70
C GLN A 263 24.47 -0.69 -6.13
N MET A 264 24.22 0.47 -5.51
CA MET A 264 25.27 1.23 -4.83
C MET A 264 25.89 0.42 -3.69
N ARG A 265 25.08 -0.31 -2.90
CA ARG A 265 25.60 -1.16 -1.83
C ARG A 265 26.43 -2.32 -2.36
N LEU A 266 25.95 -3.02 -3.38
CA LEU A 266 26.65 -4.17 -3.99
C LEU A 266 27.97 -3.78 -4.68
N ASN A 267 28.05 -2.55 -5.19
CA ASN A 267 29.25 -2.02 -5.86
C ASN A 267 30.11 -1.12 -4.96
N SER A 268 29.86 -1.12 -3.64
CA SER A 268 30.60 -0.34 -2.64
C SER A 268 30.61 1.19 -2.87
N TRP A 269 29.58 1.74 -3.55
CA TRP A 269 29.37 3.18 -3.64
C TRP A 269 28.86 3.76 -2.33
N ILE A 270 28.13 2.94 -1.56
CA ILE A 270 27.75 3.22 -0.19
C ILE A 270 28.21 2.10 0.74
N ASN A 271 28.55 2.47 1.96
CA ASN A 271 28.87 1.52 3.01
C ASN A 271 27.60 0.95 3.67
N MET A 272 27.77 0.10 4.68
CA MET A 272 26.65 -0.51 5.42
C MET A 272 25.76 0.53 6.12
N ALA A 273 26.31 1.67 6.52
CA ALA A 273 25.56 2.77 7.13
C ALA A 273 24.87 3.69 6.10
N GLY A 274 25.01 3.40 4.80
CA GLY A 274 24.44 4.22 3.72
C GLY A 274 25.30 5.42 3.32
N HIS A 275 26.50 5.59 3.87
CA HIS A 275 27.34 6.73 3.53
C HIS A 275 28.01 6.53 2.15
N LEU A 276 27.88 7.55 1.30
CA LEU A 276 28.54 7.61 -0.01
C LEU A 276 30.07 7.64 0.14
N ASP A 277 30.78 6.82 -0.66
CA ASP A 277 32.24 6.87 -0.78
C ASP A 277 32.63 7.74 -1.99
N PRO A 278 33.19 8.93 -1.78
CA PRO A 278 33.58 9.83 -2.88
C PRO A 278 34.59 9.23 -3.87
N ASN A 279 35.30 8.16 -3.46
CA ASN A 279 36.32 7.54 -4.29
C ASN A 279 35.80 6.33 -5.07
N ALA A 280 34.54 5.91 -4.84
CA ALA A 280 33.99 4.71 -5.47
C ALA A 280 33.61 4.93 -6.94
N SER A 281 33.27 6.15 -7.33
CA SER A 281 32.85 6.49 -8.70
C SER A 281 32.95 8.00 -8.97
N ASP A 282 33.23 8.38 -10.22
CA ASP A 282 33.14 9.74 -10.72
C ASP A 282 31.68 10.29 -10.75
N ARG A 283 30.71 9.41 -10.60
CA ARG A 283 29.29 9.77 -10.44
C ARG A 283 28.94 10.22 -9.01
N ILE A 284 29.86 10.10 -8.05
CA ILE A 284 29.67 10.61 -6.69
C ILE A 284 30.32 11.98 -6.61
N VAL A 285 29.50 13.02 -6.55
CA VAL A 285 29.92 14.43 -6.62
C VAL A 285 29.60 15.17 -5.32
N TYR A 286 30.38 16.20 -5.00
CA TYR A 286 30.07 17.09 -3.89
C TYR A 286 29.26 18.28 -4.38
N LEU A 287 28.07 18.48 -3.84
CA LEU A 287 27.20 19.60 -4.15
C LEU A 287 27.52 20.76 -3.21
N GLN A 288 28.18 21.78 -3.73
CA GLN A 288 28.67 22.95 -2.95
C GLN A 288 27.50 23.70 -2.29
N ASP A 289 26.39 23.89 -3.03
CA ASP A 289 25.22 24.64 -2.57
C ASP A 289 24.45 23.90 -1.48
N GLU A 290 24.52 22.56 -1.45
CA GLU A 290 23.83 21.71 -0.48
C GLU A 290 24.78 21.19 0.61
N ASN A 291 26.08 21.41 0.48
CA ASN A 291 27.14 20.99 1.41
C ASN A 291 27.09 19.47 1.72
N GLN A 292 26.86 18.64 0.70
CA GLN A 292 26.77 17.19 0.83
C GLN A 292 27.16 16.46 -0.45
N TYR A 293 27.44 15.15 -0.33
CA TYR A 293 27.63 14.28 -1.48
C TYR A 293 26.31 13.83 -2.10
N ALA A 294 26.35 13.55 -3.40
CA ALA A 294 25.25 12.99 -4.15
C ALA A 294 25.74 11.98 -5.20
N ALA A 295 24.94 10.95 -5.46
CA ALA A 295 25.15 9.99 -6.54
C ALA A 295 24.34 10.43 -7.77
N VAL A 296 25.04 10.80 -8.85
CA VAL A 296 24.42 11.19 -10.12
C VAL A 296 24.04 9.94 -10.90
N TYR A 297 22.75 9.66 -11.02
CA TYR A 297 22.25 8.50 -11.74
C TYR A 297 21.90 8.77 -13.20
N ALA A 298 21.72 10.06 -13.59
CA ALA A 298 21.68 10.49 -14.98
C ALA A 298 22.38 11.85 -15.12
N THR A 299 23.25 12.01 -16.13
CA THR A 299 23.93 13.30 -16.40
C THR A 299 22.96 14.29 -17.04
N ALA A 300 23.39 15.56 -17.14
CA ALA A 300 22.63 16.60 -17.83
C ALA A 300 22.33 16.25 -19.30
N GLU A 301 23.25 15.56 -19.98
CA GLU A 301 23.07 15.13 -21.37
C GLU A 301 22.09 13.96 -21.50
N GLU A 302 22.05 13.09 -20.48
CA GLU A 302 21.17 11.92 -20.41
C GLU A 302 19.73 12.32 -20.04
N SER A 303 19.54 13.35 -19.21
CA SER A 303 18.24 13.79 -18.72
C SER A 303 17.43 14.55 -19.77
N GLU A 304 16.10 14.54 -19.63
CA GLU A 304 15.19 15.36 -20.44
C GLU A 304 15.22 16.82 -20.03
N THR A 305 15.51 17.10 -18.75
CA THR A 305 15.52 18.47 -18.20
C THR A 305 16.78 19.26 -18.56
N GLY A 306 17.83 18.58 -19.01
CA GLY A 306 19.15 19.20 -19.23
C GLY A 306 19.94 19.44 -17.95
N ASP A 307 19.41 19.04 -16.79
CA ASP A 307 20.08 19.06 -15.49
C ASP A 307 20.46 17.63 -15.05
N PRO A 308 21.55 17.45 -14.28
CA PRO A 308 21.87 16.15 -13.74
C PRO A 308 20.84 15.71 -12.71
N LEU A 309 20.43 14.44 -12.79
CA LEU A 309 19.53 13.80 -11.82
C LEU A 309 20.39 13.05 -10.79
N TYR A 310 20.18 13.35 -9.51
CA TYR A 310 21.00 12.80 -8.43
C TYR A 310 20.19 12.43 -7.19
N PHE A 311 20.79 11.60 -6.37
CA PHE A 311 20.27 11.17 -5.07
C PHE A 311 21.29 11.57 -4.01
N THR A 312 20.90 12.42 -3.07
CA THR A 312 21.80 13.01 -2.08
C THR A 312 22.02 12.09 -0.87
N GLN A 313 23.03 12.39 -0.06
CA GLN A 313 23.23 11.70 1.22
C GLN A 313 22.00 11.86 2.12
N THR A 314 21.39 13.04 2.16
CA THR A 314 20.15 13.28 2.94
C THR A 314 18.98 12.42 2.44
N ASP A 315 18.84 12.27 1.12
CA ASP A 315 17.81 11.40 0.53
C ASP A 315 18.04 9.93 0.94
N ILE A 316 19.30 9.46 0.93
CA ILE A 316 19.67 8.12 1.39
C ILE A 316 19.28 7.95 2.86
N ASP A 317 19.66 8.88 3.72
CA ASP A 317 19.41 8.79 5.16
C ASP A 317 17.90 8.73 5.46
N GLN A 318 17.09 9.53 4.79
CA GLN A 318 15.63 9.53 4.91
C GLN A 318 15.02 8.21 4.38
N TYR A 319 15.56 7.67 3.29
CA TYR A 319 15.12 6.38 2.78
C TYR A 319 15.42 5.25 3.77
N LEU A 320 16.59 5.28 4.40
CA LEU A 320 16.97 4.30 5.42
C LEU A 320 16.10 4.37 6.68
N ASP A 321 15.60 5.55 7.05
CA ASP A 321 14.61 5.69 8.12
C ASP A 321 13.30 4.96 7.78
N THR A 322 12.80 5.14 6.58
CA THR A 322 11.57 4.47 6.12
C THR A 322 11.74 2.95 6.03
N LYS A 323 12.83 2.50 5.44
CA LYS A 323 13.18 1.09 5.34
C LYS A 323 13.34 0.44 6.72
N ALA A 324 13.98 1.16 7.65
CA ALA A 324 14.16 0.72 9.02
C ALA A 324 12.81 0.53 9.74
N ALA A 325 11.88 1.47 9.56
CA ALA A 325 10.54 1.35 10.12
C ALA A 325 9.82 0.10 9.60
N ALA A 326 9.85 -0.14 8.28
CA ALA A 326 9.22 -1.32 7.66
C ALA A 326 9.80 -2.63 8.20
N PHE A 327 11.13 -2.76 8.28
CA PHE A 327 11.77 -3.97 8.80
C PHE A 327 11.52 -4.17 10.29
N THR A 328 11.53 -3.10 11.08
CA THR A 328 11.24 -3.15 12.52
C THR A 328 9.80 -3.63 12.79
N MET A 329 8.84 -3.26 11.95
CA MET A 329 7.48 -3.80 12.07
C MET A 329 7.46 -5.32 11.90
N ILE A 330 8.23 -5.85 10.94
CA ILE A 330 8.38 -7.31 10.75
C ILE A 330 8.99 -7.97 12.00
N GLU A 331 10.04 -7.38 12.57
CA GLU A 331 10.63 -7.88 13.81
C GLU A 331 9.63 -7.90 14.96
N CYS A 332 8.92 -6.80 15.15
CA CYS A 332 7.95 -6.67 16.23
C CYS A 332 6.78 -7.65 16.12
N ILE A 333 6.27 -7.89 14.91
CA ILE A 333 5.14 -8.81 14.75
C ILE A 333 5.58 -10.27 14.94
N LEU A 334 6.77 -10.64 14.47
CA LEU A 334 7.37 -11.95 14.69
C LEU A 334 7.57 -12.22 16.18
N ASP A 335 8.15 -11.26 16.89
CA ASP A 335 8.38 -11.39 18.34
C ASP A 335 7.06 -11.44 19.13
N SER A 336 6.05 -10.65 18.73
CA SER A 336 4.73 -10.68 19.36
C SER A 336 4.04 -12.03 19.21
N ALA A 337 4.33 -12.73 18.11
CA ALA A 337 3.82 -14.08 17.86
C ALA A 337 4.72 -15.19 18.46
N GLY A 338 5.92 -14.85 18.95
CA GLY A 338 6.93 -15.84 19.35
C GLY A 338 7.45 -16.68 18.17
N VAL A 339 7.43 -16.13 16.96
CA VAL A 339 7.80 -16.80 15.71
C VAL A 339 9.10 -16.20 15.19
N THR A 340 9.98 -17.02 14.66
CA THR A 340 11.20 -16.59 13.97
C THR A 340 10.95 -16.45 12.47
N GLU A 341 11.80 -15.67 11.77
CA GLU A 341 11.74 -15.54 10.29
C GLU A 341 11.74 -16.91 9.58
N LYS A 342 12.51 -17.87 10.08
CA LYS A 342 12.61 -19.21 9.47
C LYS A 342 11.32 -20.01 9.51
N GLN A 343 10.44 -19.71 10.48
CA GLN A 343 9.15 -20.37 10.66
C GLN A 343 8.03 -19.74 9.80
N VAL A 344 8.33 -18.66 9.10
CA VAL A 344 7.43 -18.12 8.08
C VAL A 344 7.50 -19.02 6.85
N ASP A 345 6.37 -19.58 6.45
CA ASP A 345 6.28 -20.50 5.32
C ASP A 345 5.97 -19.80 4.01
N LYS A 346 5.12 -18.76 4.06
CA LYS A 346 4.70 -17.96 2.92
C LYS A 346 4.75 -16.47 3.26
N CYS A 347 5.14 -15.65 2.30
CA CYS A 347 5.16 -14.21 2.41
C CYS A 347 4.42 -13.59 1.23
N TYR A 348 3.23 -13.06 1.48
CA TYR A 348 2.40 -12.38 0.49
C TYR A 348 2.72 -10.89 0.52
N LEU A 349 3.05 -10.33 -0.62
CA LEU A 349 3.34 -8.90 -0.80
C LEU A 349 2.29 -8.30 -1.71
N SER A 350 1.60 -7.27 -1.22
CA SER A 350 0.56 -6.53 -1.94
C SER A 350 0.85 -5.03 -1.90
N GLY A 351 0.09 -4.28 -2.67
CA GLY A 351 0.23 -2.83 -2.80
C GLY A 351 0.96 -2.42 -4.07
N ALA A 352 0.98 -1.12 -4.32
CA ALA A 352 1.58 -0.56 -5.54
C ALA A 352 3.10 -0.75 -5.60
N PHE A 353 3.75 -0.76 -4.44
CA PHE A 353 5.20 -0.84 -4.31
C PHE A 353 5.76 -2.22 -4.68
N PRO A 354 5.33 -3.36 -4.10
CA PRO A 354 5.90 -4.67 -4.41
C PRO A 354 5.65 -5.10 -5.85
N ALA A 355 4.53 -4.68 -6.45
CA ALA A 355 4.15 -5.09 -7.80
C ALA A 355 5.17 -4.69 -8.88
N HIS A 356 5.99 -3.67 -8.62
CA HIS A 356 6.93 -3.10 -9.59
C HIS A 356 8.38 -3.12 -9.13
N SER A 357 8.66 -3.55 -7.89
CA SER A 357 10.00 -3.56 -7.29
C SER A 357 10.70 -4.90 -7.49
N ASP A 358 12.02 -4.86 -7.60
CA ASP A 358 12.84 -6.06 -7.62
C ASP A 358 12.97 -6.64 -6.19
N LEU A 359 12.54 -7.88 -5.99
CA LEU A 359 12.59 -8.55 -4.69
C LEU A 359 14.03 -8.69 -4.17
N GLU A 360 14.99 -9.01 -5.04
CA GLU A 360 16.39 -9.12 -4.65
C GLU A 360 16.97 -7.78 -4.21
N ALA A 361 16.61 -6.70 -4.88
CA ALA A 361 17.00 -5.35 -4.50
C ALA A 361 16.38 -4.97 -3.15
N ALA A 362 15.09 -5.24 -2.94
CA ALA A 362 14.40 -4.96 -1.68
C ALA A 362 15.00 -5.74 -0.48
N ILE A 363 15.36 -7.01 -0.69
CA ILE A 363 16.07 -7.81 0.33
C ILE A 363 17.50 -7.29 0.53
N THR A 364 18.19 -6.90 -0.56
CA THR A 364 19.56 -6.37 -0.49
C THR A 364 19.65 -5.12 0.38
N ILE A 365 18.66 -4.26 0.33
CA ILE A 365 18.61 -3.07 1.20
C ILE A 365 17.95 -3.34 2.56
N GLY A 366 17.33 -4.51 2.75
CA GLY A 366 16.74 -4.97 4.01
C GLY A 366 15.35 -4.38 4.27
N ILE A 367 14.51 -4.23 3.26
CA ILE A 367 13.05 -3.99 3.43
C ILE A 367 12.36 -5.28 3.84
N PHE A 368 12.74 -6.40 3.21
CA PHE A 368 12.19 -7.72 3.50
C PHE A 368 13.25 -8.67 4.08
N PRO A 369 12.85 -9.66 4.89
CA PRO A 369 13.73 -10.70 5.39
C PRO A 369 14.42 -11.49 4.26
N ASP A 370 15.58 -12.05 4.53
CA ASP A 370 16.30 -12.89 3.56
C ASP A 370 15.80 -14.35 3.61
N LEU A 371 14.53 -14.55 3.21
CA LEU A 371 13.91 -15.86 3.09
C LEU A 371 14.18 -16.48 1.72
N PRO A 372 14.02 -17.82 1.57
CA PRO A 372 13.97 -18.47 0.28
C PRO A 372 12.95 -17.80 -0.65
N ARG A 373 13.34 -17.50 -1.89
CA ARG A 373 12.56 -16.66 -2.83
C ARG A 373 11.22 -17.29 -3.22
N GLU A 374 11.15 -18.61 -3.20
CA GLU A 374 9.93 -19.38 -3.44
C GLU A 374 8.84 -19.17 -2.37
N LYS A 375 9.19 -18.64 -1.19
CA LYS A 375 8.23 -18.27 -0.16
C LYS A 375 7.49 -16.96 -0.46
N TYR A 376 8.06 -16.12 -1.33
CA TYR A 376 7.49 -14.83 -1.69
C TYR A 376 6.50 -14.93 -2.84
N GLN A 377 5.33 -14.32 -2.67
CA GLN A 377 4.29 -14.24 -3.68
C GLN A 377 3.82 -12.79 -3.79
N MET A 378 3.98 -12.20 -4.99
CA MET A 378 3.45 -10.89 -5.32
C MET A 378 1.98 -11.03 -5.71
N ILE A 379 1.09 -10.34 -5.02
CA ILE A 379 -0.35 -10.39 -5.27
C ILE A 379 -0.84 -8.99 -5.65
N ALA A 380 -1.49 -8.89 -6.79
CA ALA A 380 -2.07 -7.62 -7.21
C ALA A 380 -3.34 -7.33 -6.40
N ASN A 381 -3.57 -6.08 -6.05
CA ASN A 381 -4.75 -5.49 -5.42
C ASN A 381 -5.65 -6.47 -4.63
N THR A 382 -5.14 -6.93 -3.50
CA THR A 382 -5.86 -7.88 -2.62
C THR A 382 -7.14 -7.28 -2.03
N SER A 383 -7.17 -5.97 -1.83
CA SER A 383 -8.31 -5.20 -1.34
C SER A 383 -9.52 -5.32 -2.29
N LEU A 384 -9.32 -5.02 -3.57
CA LEU A 384 -10.37 -5.11 -4.59
C LEU A 384 -10.85 -6.55 -4.81
N GLU A 385 -9.91 -7.50 -4.87
CA GLU A 385 -10.23 -8.92 -5.06
C GLU A 385 -11.03 -9.49 -3.88
N GLY A 386 -10.71 -9.10 -2.65
CA GLY A 386 -11.48 -9.49 -1.47
C GLY A 386 -12.89 -8.89 -1.47
N ALA A 387 -13.03 -7.63 -1.86
CA ALA A 387 -14.35 -7.01 -2.05
C ALA A 387 -15.18 -7.75 -3.10
N ARG A 388 -14.57 -8.17 -4.23
CA ARG A 388 -15.23 -8.98 -5.27
C ARG A 388 -15.65 -10.37 -4.76
N ILE A 389 -14.83 -11.00 -3.94
CA ILE A 389 -15.16 -12.30 -3.31
C ILE A 389 -16.39 -12.17 -2.42
N LEU A 390 -16.47 -11.13 -1.58
CA LEU A 390 -17.64 -10.87 -0.74
C LEU A 390 -18.88 -10.56 -1.57
N LEU A 391 -18.72 -9.82 -2.66
CA LEU A 391 -19.82 -9.48 -3.56
C LEU A 391 -20.45 -10.71 -4.22
N THR A 392 -19.66 -11.73 -4.52
CA THR A 392 -20.09 -12.93 -5.27
C THR A 392 -20.37 -14.14 -4.39
N ASN A 393 -20.02 -14.09 -3.10
CA ASN A 393 -20.20 -15.22 -2.20
C ASN A 393 -20.60 -14.75 -0.78
N ARG A 394 -21.87 -14.94 -0.47
CA ARG A 394 -22.47 -14.55 0.82
C ARG A 394 -21.83 -15.27 2.02
N ASP A 395 -21.43 -16.52 1.87
CA ASP A 395 -20.89 -17.32 2.99
C ASP A 395 -19.58 -16.71 3.52
N ARG A 396 -18.88 -15.94 2.69
CA ARG A 396 -17.67 -15.23 3.07
C ARG A 396 -17.89 -14.10 4.09
N LEU A 397 -19.13 -13.63 4.26
CA LEU A 397 -19.45 -12.65 5.32
C LEU A 397 -19.28 -13.23 6.71
N GLU A 398 -19.67 -14.47 6.91
CA GLU A 398 -19.51 -15.15 8.20
C GLU A 398 -18.03 -15.46 8.46
N GLU A 399 -17.32 -15.98 7.46
CA GLU A 399 -15.87 -16.20 7.54
C GLU A 399 -15.10 -14.93 7.90
N MET A 400 -15.52 -13.80 7.34
CA MET A 400 -14.91 -12.49 7.65
C MET A 400 -15.12 -12.10 9.12
N ARG A 401 -16.30 -12.37 9.69
CA ARG A 401 -16.56 -12.08 11.10
C ARG A 401 -15.72 -12.95 12.02
N GLU A 402 -15.62 -14.24 11.73
CA GLU A 402 -14.76 -15.18 12.45
C GLU A 402 -13.28 -14.75 12.37
N LEU A 403 -12.84 -14.29 11.20
CA LEU A 403 -11.48 -13.75 10.99
C LEU A 403 -11.21 -12.54 11.88
N LEU A 404 -12.16 -11.59 11.95
CA LEU A 404 -12.03 -10.40 12.78
C LEU A 404 -12.00 -10.72 14.28
N GLU A 405 -12.81 -11.68 14.74
CA GLU A 405 -12.84 -12.12 16.14
C GLU A 405 -11.53 -12.79 16.57
N ASN A 406 -10.82 -13.45 15.64
CA ASN A 406 -9.57 -14.15 15.89
C ASN A 406 -8.32 -13.31 15.63
N MET A 407 -8.47 -12.02 15.28
CA MET A 407 -7.36 -11.14 14.97
C MET A 407 -6.96 -10.28 16.17
N TYR A 408 -5.69 -10.37 16.56
CA TYR A 408 -5.09 -9.49 17.56
C TYR A 408 -4.31 -8.35 16.89
N CYS A 409 -4.62 -7.11 17.23
CA CYS A 409 -3.94 -5.94 16.66
C CYS A 409 -2.89 -5.38 17.62
N VAL A 410 -1.66 -5.23 17.11
CA VAL A 410 -0.52 -4.66 17.83
C VAL A 410 -0.27 -3.22 17.39
N GLN A 411 -0.08 -2.34 18.37
CA GLN A 411 0.42 -0.98 18.10
C GLN A 411 1.95 -0.99 18.19
N PHE A 412 2.64 -0.96 17.07
CA PHE A 412 4.11 -1.04 17.02
C PHE A 412 4.80 0.05 17.83
N ALA A 413 4.25 1.27 17.85
CA ALA A 413 4.79 2.37 18.64
C ALA A 413 4.79 2.10 20.16
N SER A 414 4.00 1.16 20.65
CA SER A 414 3.96 0.75 22.06
C SER A 414 4.88 -0.42 22.40
N VAL A 415 5.52 -1.03 21.38
CA VAL A 415 6.44 -2.15 21.59
C VAL A 415 7.72 -1.62 22.25
N PRO A 416 8.15 -2.17 23.38
CA PRO A 416 9.44 -1.82 23.96
C PRO A 416 10.57 -2.01 22.96
N ASP A 417 11.58 -1.15 23.03
CA ASP A 417 12.76 -1.21 22.17
C ASP A 417 12.52 -0.95 20.66
N PHE A 418 11.32 -0.54 20.23
CA PHE A 418 11.02 -0.24 18.82
C PHE A 418 12.07 0.71 18.20
N LEU A 419 12.39 1.81 18.87
CA LEU A 419 13.38 2.78 18.38
C LEU A 419 14.81 2.20 18.35
N ILE A 420 15.16 1.31 19.27
CA ILE A 420 16.47 0.66 19.31
C ILE A 420 16.60 -0.31 18.11
N ARG A 421 15.57 -1.10 17.86
CA ARG A 421 15.50 -2.01 16.69
C ARG A 421 15.58 -1.21 15.39
N MET A 422 14.85 -0.10 15.31
CA MET A 422 14.88 0.79 14.16
C MET A 422 16.30 1.31 13.87
N GLN A 423 17.11 1.63 14.90
CA GLN A 423 18.51 2.02 14.69
C GLN A 423 19.36 0.87 14.11
N ALA A 424 19.14 -0.37 14.52
CA ALA A 424 19.81 -1.52 13.95
C ALA A 424 19.39 -1.78 12.50
N ALA A 425 18.11 -1.61 12.21
CA ALA A 425 17.53 -1.78 10.89
C ALA A 425 17.86 -0.64 9.91
N LYS A 426 18.42 0.49 10.32
CA LYS A 426 18.91 1.54 9.40
C LYS A 426 20.08 1.10 8.53
N PHE A 427 20.85 0.12 8.96
CA PHE A 427 21.97 -0.40 8.19
C PHE A 427 21.50 -1.23 6.98
N ILE A 428 22.31 -1.33 5.94
CA ILE A 428 22.00 -1.99 4.68
C ILE A 428 22.75 -3.34 4.62
N PRO A 429 22.04 -4.48 4.66
CA PRO A 429 20.62 -4.66 4.96
C PRO A 429 20.27 -4.47 6.43
N HIS A 430 21.16 -4.81 7.38
CA HIS A 430 20.95 -4.76 8.82
C HIS A 430 22.30 -4.83 9.56
N THR A 431 22.39 -4.41 10.83
CA THR A 431 23.60 -4.59 11.64
C THR A 431 23.92 -6.07 11.85
N ASP A 432 22.92 -6.91 12.00
CA ASP A 432 23.08 -8.36 12.09
C ASP A 432 23.01 -9.00 10.69
N MET A 433 24.18 -9.20 10.08
CA MET A 433 24.31 -9.79 8.74
C MET A 433 24.02 -11.29 8.70
N ASP A 434 23.91 -11.98 9.83
CA ASP A 434 23.56 -13.41 9.87
C ASP A 434 22.09 -13.66 9.53
N ARG A 435 21.26 -12.62 9.65
CA ARG A 435 19.87 -12.61 9.18
C ARG A 435 19.75 -12.48 7.66
N PHE A 436 20.81 -12.03 6.99
CA PHE A 436 20.87 -11.82 5.54
C PHE A 436 22.00 -12.64 4.89
N PRO A 437 21.95 -13.97 4.97
CA PRO A 437 23.05 -14.83 4.53
C PRO A 437 23.32 -14.72 3.02
N THR A 438 22.28 -14.54 2.19
CA THR A 438 22.48 -14.43 0.74
C THR A 438 23.10 -13.10 0.35
N ILE A 439 22.82 -12.03 1.10
CA ILE A 439 23.41 -10.71 0.89
C ILE A 439 24.82 -10.64 1.48
N LYS A 440 25.03 -11.19 2.67
CA LYS A 440 26.36 -11.32 3.29
C LYS A 440 27.39 -11.96 2.35
N ALA A 441 26.96 -12.93 1.55
CA ALA A 441 27.81 -13.58 0.56
C ALA A 441 28.14 -12.70 -0.67
N LYS A 442 27.34 -11.67 -0.96
CA LYS A 442 27.48 -10.80 -2.14
C LYS A 442 28.23 -9.49 -1.83
N VAL A 443 28.15 -8.99 -0.59
CA VAL A 443 28.79 -7.73 -0.19
C VAL A 443 30.16 -8.02 0.44
N LYS A 444 31.16 -7.24 0.01
CA LYS A 444 32.53 -7.32 0.54
C LYS A 444 32.71 -6.44 1.76
#